data_cd4d35af056bc9f4cee042fb2b14f73f
#
_entry.id   cd4d35af056bc9f4cee042fb2b14f73f
#
_cell.length_a   1.000
_cell.length_b   1.000
_cell.length_c   1.000
_cell.angle_alpha   90.00
_cell.angle_beta   90.00
_cell.angle_gamma   90.00
#
_symmetry.space_group_name_H-M   'P 1'
#
loop_
_entity.id
_entity.type
_entity.pdbx_description
1 polymer ?
#
loop_
_entity_poly.entity_id
_entity_poly.type
_entity_poly.pdbx_seq_one_letter_code
_entity_poly.pdbx_strand_id
1 'polypeptide(L)'
;MFAKLLKMEFRSTWNVLGILCLSLVGAGLLGGVAIRYLVGASAPKEWLEVLCTLAITAAVLFFVVCGVAALIVQIVRFYRSLFTDEGYLTFTLPVTTHQVLLSSFLTSAVNLIAVAAVSVIGLILMGLCVVPDFEVFREGIHVLWQEFPELWARFTQADVLQAFGLLLVNAIVAFSNELILIMLAVTIGSLVAKKHKILAAVAFYYILHVVDLTFTGVSMVKLAESPNSLLGLLALVNLIMAVAGYFLMYFLVDKKLNLN
;
A
#
# COMPACT_ATOMS: atom_id res chain seq x y z
N MET A 1 20.49 0.54 -18.77
CA MET A 1 20.96 0.62 -17.38
C MET A 1 19.78 0.56 -16.39
N PHE A 2 18.76 1.41 -16.52
CA PHE A 2 17.58 1.47 -15.65
C PHE A 2 16.90 0.10 -15.38
N ALA A 3 16.62 -0.69 -16.42
CA ALA A 3 15.99 -2.02 -16.28
C ALA A 3 16.84 -3.02 -15.47
N LYS A 4 18.17 -2.90 -15.51
CA LYS A 4 19.07 -3.75 -14.70
C LYS A 4 19.01 -3.33 -13.23
N LEU A 5 18.93 -2.04 -12.95
CA LEU A 5 18.79 -1.49 -11.62
C LEU A 5 17.45 -1.93 -10.99
N LEU A 6 16.36 -1.79 -11.74
CA LEU A 6 15.03 -2.23 -11.32
C LEU A 6 15.01 -3.73 -11.01
N LYS A 7 15.59 -4.57 -11.87
CA LYS A 7 15.68 -6.01 -11.64
C LYS A 7 16.50 -6.36 -10.38
N MET A 8 17.56 -5.63 -10.10
CA MET A 8 18.37 -5.82 -8.90
C MET A 8 17.57 -5.49 -7.63
N GLU A 9 16.83 -4.38 -7.65
CA GLU A 9 15.97 -3.96 -6.54
C GLU A 9 14.86 -4.98 -6.27
N PHE A 10 14.16 -5.46 -7.31
CA PHE A 10 13.15 -6.51 -7.17
C PHE A 10 13.72 -7.81 -6.59
N ARG A 11 14.87 -8.25 -7.12
CA ARG A 11 15.50 -9.48 -6.64
C ARG A 11 15.89 -9.43 -5.17
N SER A 12 16.26 -8.26 -4.69
CA SER A 12 16.65 -8.04 -3.29
C SER A 12 15.49 -8.18 -2.30
N THR A 13 14.26 -7.84 -2.72
CA THR A 13 13.07 -7.86 -1.87
C THR A 13 12.22 -9.13 -2.07
N TRP A 14 12.45 -9.88 -3.16
CA TRP A 14 11.62 -10.99 -3.60
C TRP A 14 11.39 -12.07 -2.54
N ASN A 15 12.44 -12.49 -1.84
CA ASN A 15 12.33 -13.56 -0.84
C ASN A 15 11.46 -13.13 0.36
N VAL A 16 11.66 -11.91 0.86
CA VAL A 16 10.90 -11.41 2.02
C VAL A 16 9.44 -11.20 1.65
N LEU A 17 9.18 -10.59 0.48
CA LEU A 17 7.82 -10.38 0.00
C LEU A 17 7.11 -11.71 -0.31
N GLY A 18 7.82 -12.68 -0.89
CA GLY A 18 7.26 -14.02 -1.14
C GLY A 18 6.79 -14.70 0.14
N ILE A 19 7.58 -14.61 1.22
CA ILE A 19 7.21 -15.14 2.54
C ILE A 19 5.99 -14.39 3.09
N LEU A 20 5.96 -13.05 3.01
CA LEU A 20 4.81 -12.26 3.46
C LEU A 20 3.53 -12.61 2.66
N CYS A 21 3.62 -12.71 1.35
CA CYS A 21 2.49 -13.09 0.51
C CYS A 21 1.98 -14.51 0.82
N LEU A 22 2.88 -15.47 1.00
CA LEU A 22 2.51 -16.84 1.34
C LEU A 22 1.83 -16.92 2.72
N SER A 23 2.36 -16.18 3.70
CA SER A 23 1.80 -16.13 5.05
C SER A 23 0.41 -15.48 5.08
N LEU A 24 0.15 -14.46 4.24
CA LEU A 24 -1.16 -13.83 4.10
C LEU A 24 -2.21 -14.81 3.57
N VAL A 25 -1.87 -15.58 2.54
CA VAL A 25 -2.77 -16.63 2.01
C VAL A 25 -3.03 -17.70 3.08
N GLY A 26 -1.99 -18.13 3.80
CA GLY A 26 -2.12 -19.07 4.89
C GLY A 26 -3.03 -18.58 6.02
N ALA A 27 -2.88 -17.32 6.42
CA ALA A 27 -3.75 -16.69 7.42
C ALA A 27 -5.21 -16.60 6.95
N GLY A 28 -5.44 -16.26 5.67
CA GLY A 28 -6.77 -16.25 5.07
C GLY A 28 -7.44 -17.63 5.10
N LEU A 29 -6.71 -18.68 4.74
CA LEU A 29 -7.22 -20.06 4.79
C LEU A 29 -7.51 -20.52 6.22
N LEU A 30 -6.61 -20.27 7.17
CA LEU A 30 -6.82 -20.65 8.58
C LEU A 30 -8.02 -19.91 9.19
N GLY A 31 -8.12 -18.59 8.97
CA GLY A 31 -9.28 -17.81 9.39
C GLY A 31 -10.58 -18.31 8.75
N GLY A 32 -10.51 -18.65 7.45
CA GLY A 32 -11.65 -19.19 6.72
C GLY A 32 -12.15 -20.55 7.25
N VAL A 33 -11.23 -21.46 7.56
CA VAL A 33 -11.58 -22.76 8.19
C VAL A 33 -12.22 -22.56 9.57
N ALA A 34 -11.72 -21.61 10.36
CA ALA A 34 -12.30 -21.30 11.66
C ALA A 34 -13.72 -20.72 11.53
N ILE A 35 -13.96 -19.83 10.57
CA ILE A 35 -15.31 -19.31 10.27
C ILE A 35 -16.24 -20.43 9.84
N ARG A 36 -15.80 -21.29 8.91
CA ARG A 36 -16.60 -22.42 8.43
C ARG A 36 -17.04 -23.34 9.57
N TYR A 37 -16.16 -23.60 10.52
CA TYR A 37 -16.52 -24.40 11.68
C TYR A 37 -17.60 -23.73 12.53
N LEU A 38 -17.49 -22.41 12.79
CA LEU A 38 -18.50 -21.69 13.59
C LEU A 38 -19.85 -21.62 12.89
N VAL A 39 -19.88 -21.44 11.59
CA VAL A 39 -21.14 -21.33 10.81
C VAL A 39 -21.80 -22.69 10.61
N GLY A 40 -21.02 -23.76 10.46
CA GLY A 40 -21.52 -25.10 10.15
C GLY A 40 -21.88 -25.95 11.37
N ALA A 41 -21.44 -25.61 12.56
CA ALA A 41 -21.69 -26.39 13.77
C ALA A 41 -23.03 -26.02 14.41
N SER A 42 -23.96 -26.97 14.47
CA SER A 42 -25.28 -26.79 15.12
C SER A 42 -25.18 -26.58 16.65
N ALA A 43 -24.12 -27.08 17.29
CA ALA A 43 -23.81 -26.87 18.70
C ALA A 43 -22.29 -26.99 18.90
N PRO A 44 -21.52 -25.91 18.63
CA PRO A 44 -20.08 -25.95 18.84
C PRO A 44 -19.77 -26.10 20.34
N LYS A 45 -18.71 -26.88 20.65
CA LYS A 45 -18.22 -26.94 22.03
C LYS A 45 -17.68 -25.58 22.43
N GLU A 46 -18.03 -25.06 23.60
CA GLU A 46 -17.67 -23.70 24.07
C GLU A 46 -16.17 -23.38 23.90
N TRP A 47 -15.29 -24.31 24.25
CA TRP A 47 -13.84 -24.10 24.11
C TRP A 47 -13.37 -23.98 22.64
N LEU A 48 -14.03 -24.70 21.71
CA LEU A 48 -13.74 -24.63 20.28
C LEU A 48 -14.26 -23.33 19.67
N GLU A 49 -15.42 -22.85 20.12
CA GLU A 49 -15.97 -21.54 19.73
C GLU A 49 -15.01 -20.41 20.10
N VAL A 50 -14.50 -20.42 21.34
CA VAL A 50 -13.50 -19.45 21.79
C VAL A 50 -12.22 -19.54 20.97
N LEU A 51 -11.74 -20.74 20.69
CA LEU A 51 -10.52 -20.97 19.92
C LEU A 51 -10.67 -20.50 18.45
N CYS A 52 -11.80 -20.77 17.80
CA CYS A 52 -12.08 -20.29 16.45
C CYS A 52 -12.22 -18.78 16.40
N THR A 53 -12.89 -18.16 17.37
CA THR A 53 -13.01 -16.69 17.45
C THR A 53 -11.64 -16.04 17.62
N LEU A 54 -10.78 -16.60 18.46
CA LEU A 54 -9.38 -16.14 18.61
C LEU A 54 -8.59 -16.31 17.32
N ALA A 55 -8.77 -17.43 16.60
CA ALA A 55 -8.09 -17.67 15.33
C ALA A 55 -8.50 -16.67 14.25
N ILE A 56 -9.79 -16.32 14.16
CA ILE A 56 -10.29 -15.30 13.23
C ILE A 56 -9.71 -13.92 13.58
N THR A 57 -9.76 -13.55 14.86
CA THR A 57 -9.22 -12.27 15.33
C THR A 57 -7.73 -12.19 15.05
N ALA A 58 -6.98 -13.26 15.34
CA ALA A 58 -5.55 -13.34 15.04
C ALA A 58 -5.26 -13.24 13.55
N ALA A 59 -6.07 -13.87 12.69
CA ALA A 59 -5.92 -13.78 11.23
C ALA A 59 -6.11 -12.33 10.75
N VAL A 60 -7.15 -11.64 11.22
CA VAL A 60 -7.40 -10.22 10.85
C VAL A 60 -6.25 -9.32 11.30
N LEU A 61 -5.80 -9.46 12.55
CA LEU A 61 -4.65 -8.71 13.06
C LEU A 61 -3.38 -9.01 12.27
N PHE A 62 -3.20 -10.26 11.84
CA PHE A 62 -2.05 -10.67 11.04
C PHE A 62 -2.01 -9.97 9.68
N PHE A 63 -3.16 -9.72 9.02
CA PHE A 63 -3.20 -8.93 7.78
C PHE A 63 -2.67 -7.52 8.00
N VAL A 64 -3.07 -6.87 9.10
CA VAL A 64 -2.58 -5.52 9.46
C VAL A 64 -1.07 -5.54 9.71
N VAL A 65 -0.58 -6.50 10.48
CA VAL A 65 0.85 -6.66 10.81
C VAL A 65 1.67 -6.90 9.54
N CYS A 66 1.20 -7.73 8.62
CA CYS A 66 1.88 -7.97 7.33
C CYS A 66 1.92 -6.71 6.45
N GLY A 67 0.86 -5.91 6.44
CA GLY A 67 0.84 -4.63 5.74
C GLY A 67 1.90 -3.66 6.28
N VAL A 68 1.98 -3.51 7.60
CA VAL A 68 3.00 -2.70 8.27
C VAL A 68 4.42 -3.26 8.02
N ALA A 69 4.59 -4.58 8.09
CA ALA A 69 5.86 -5.22 7.81
C ALA A 69 6.33 -4.97 6.36
N ALA A 70 5.41 -5.03 5.39
CA ALA A 70 5.71 -4.71 4.00
C ALA A 70 6.21 -3.25 3.85
N LEU A 71 5.57 -2.29 4.50
CA LEU A 71 6.03 -0.89 4.52
C LEU A 71 7.43 -0.76 5.13
N ILE A 72 7.68 -1.41 6.27
CA ILE A 72 9.00 -1.39 6.93
C ILE A 72 10.08 -1.96 6.01
N VAL A 73 9.80 -3.06 5.30
CA VAL A 73 10.74 -3.65 4.34
C VAL A 73 11.10 -2.66 3.24
N GLN A 74 10.14 -1.91 2.69
CA GLN A 74 10.40 -0.90 1.66
C GLN A 74 11.23 0.28 2.22
N ILE A 75 10.91 0.76 3.42
CA ILE A 75 11.66 1.83 4.11
C ILE A 75 13.12 1.41 4.34
N VAL A 76 13.32 0.22 4.90
CA VAL A 76 14.67 -0.31 5.17
C VAL A 76 15.45 -0.51 3.87
N ARG A 77 14.78 -0.99 2.82
CA ARG A 77 15.41 -1.18 1.51
C ARG A 77 15.84 0.14 0.90
N PHE A 78 14.95 1.14 0.88
CA PHE A 78 15.27 2.49 0.40
C PHE A 78 16.44 3.12 1.20
N TYR A 79 16.41 2.99 2.54
CA TYR A 79 17.49 3.47 3.38
C TYR A 79 18.82 2.79 3.04
N ARG A 80 18.83 1.46 2.86
CA ARG A 80 20.05 0.72 2.53
C ARG A 80 20.62 1.07 1.17
N SER A 81 19.75 1.22 0.16
CA SER A 81 20.17 1.50 -1.22
C SER A 81 20.82 2.87 -1.41
N LEU A 82 20.58 3.83 -0.49
CA LEU A 82 21.07 5.21 -0.61
C LEU A 82 22.04 5.66 0.50
N PHE A 83 21.84 5.18 1.74
CA PHE A 83 22.47 5.73 2.94
C PHE A 83 23.39 4.77 3.69
N THR A 84 23.70 3.61 3.11
CA THR A 84 24.68 2.63 3.63
C THR A 84 25.77 2.34 2.60
N ASP A 85 26.63 1.37 2.89
CA ASP A 85 27.71 0.95 1.99
C ASP A 85 27.20 0.48 0.62
N GLU A 86 25.96 -0.04 0.55
CA GLU A 86 25.29 -0.35 -0.73
C GLU A 86 25.06 0.92 -1.57
N GLY A 87 24.79 2.07 -0.91
CA GLY A 87 24.63 3.36 -1.58
C GLY A 87 25.89 3.81 -2.28
N TYR A 88 27.07 3.64 -1.65
CA TYR A 88 28.35 3.94 -2.29
C TYR A 88 28.51 3.17 -3.61
N LEU A 89 28.20 1.87 -3.62
CA LEU A 89 28.25 1.06 -4.84
C LEU A 89 27.21 1.51 -5.88
N THR A 90 26.04 1.93 -5.45
CA THR A 90 24.98 2.43 -6.34
C THR A 90 25.40 3.70 -7.06
N PHE A 91 26.07 4.63 -6.38
CA PHE A 91 26.55 5.88 -6.97
C PHE A 91 27.87 5.74 -7.80
N THR A 92 28.58 4.62 -7.69
CA THR A 92 29.71 4.31 -8.60
C THR A 92 29.23 3.77 -9.94
N LEU A 93 27.96 3.35 -10.07
CA LEU A 93 27.39 2.94 -11.34
C LEU A 93 27.13 4.17 -12.23
N PRO A 94 27.24 4.05 -13.55
CA PRO A 94 26.95 5.14 -14.50
C PRO A 94 25.43 5.34 -14.65
N VAL A 95 24.76 5.71 -13.56
CA VAL A 95 23.31 5.98 -13.48
C VAL A 95 23.07 7.35 -12.88
N THR A 96 22.01 8.03 -13.30
CA THR A 96 21.64 9.33 -12.73
C THR A 96 20.88 9.16 -11.42
N THR A 97 20.96 10.15 -10.53
CA THR A 97 20.21 10.18 -9.25
C THR A 97 18.69 9.97 -9.49
N HIS A 98 18.15 10.56 -10.56
CA HIS A 98 16.76 10.33 -10.96
C HIS A 98 16.44 8.86 -11.25
N GLN A 99 17.33 8.14 -11.92
CA GLN A 99 17.12 6.72 -12.22
C GLN A 99 17.13 5.87 -10.95
N VAL A 100 17.96 6.20 -9.99
CA VAL A 100 18.02 5.50 -8.70
C VAL A 100 16.73 5.75 -7.91
N LEU A 101 16.32 7.01 -7.74
CA LEU A 101 15.10 7.37 -7.00
C LEU A 101 13.85 6.78 -7.65
N LEU A 102 13.76 6.85 -8.99
CA LEU A 102 12.61 6.31 -9.72
C LEU A 102 12.56 4.79 -9.66
N SER A 103 13.71 4.08 -9.70
CA SER A 103 13.72 2.62 -9.56
C SER A 103 13.25 2.18 -8.18
N SER A 104 13.72 2.84 -7.11
CA SER A 104 13.29 2.56 -5.75
C SER A 104 11.80 2.87 -5.54
N PHE A 105 11.31 3.97 -6.10
CA PHE A 105 9.87 4.31 -6.07
C PHE A 105 9.02 3.24 -6.77
N LEU A 106 9.36 2.89 -8.03
CA LEU A 106 8.60 1.90 -8.81
C LEU A 106 8.63 0.52 -8.14
N THR A 107 9.79 0.10 -7.63
CA THR A 107 9.90 -1.19 -6.94
C THR A 107 9.05 -1.20 -5.68
N SER A 108 9.08 -0.13 -4.87
CA SER A 108 8.26 -0.02 -3.67
C SER A 108 6.77 -0.01 -4.00
N ALA A 109 6.36 0.74 -5.04
CA ALA A 109 4.97 0.80 -5.47
C ALA A 109 4.46 -0.58 -5.92
N VAL A 110 5.18 -1.28 -6.80
CA VAL A 110 4.79 -2.61 -7.28
C VAL A 110 4.73 -3.63 -6.14
N ASN A 111 5.71 -3.60 -5.23
CA ASN A 111 5.76 -4.51 -4.10
C ASN A 111 4.58 -4.31 -3.14
N LEU A 112 4.22 -3.06 -2.81
CA LEU A 112 3.08 -2.76 -1.95
C LEU A 112 1.75 -3.11 -2.61
N ILE A 113 1.59 -2.83 -3.91
CA ILE A 113 0.42 -3.25 -4.68
C ILE A 113 0.30 -4.76 -4.70
N ALA A 114 1.40 -5.50 -4.87
CA ALA A 114 1.39 -6.96 -4.84
C ALA A 114 0.94 -7.50 -3.47
N VAL A 115 1.47 -6.96 -2.37
CA VAL A 115 1.04 -7.35 -1.00
C VAL A 115 -0.42 -7.00 -0.77
N ALA A 116 -0.89 -5.83 -1.20
CA ALA A 116 -2.29 -5.43 -1.11
C ALA A 116 -3.21 -6.37 -1.91
N ALA A 117 -2.83 -6.73 -3.13
CA ALA A 117 -3.59 -7.67 -3.96
C ALA A 117 -3.68 -9.06 -3.32
N VAL A 118 -2.57 -9.57 -2.78
CA VAL A 118 -2.57 -10.86 -2.06
C VAL A 118 -3.38 -10.78 -0.77
N SER A 119 -3.36 -9.64 -0.06
CA SER A 119 -4.22 -9.43 1.11
C SER A 119 -5.70 -9.50 0.75
N VAL A 120 -6.10 -8.86 -0.35
CA VAL A 120 -7.49 -8.95 -0.87
C VAL A 120 -7.85 -10.39 -1.22
N ILE A 121 -6.96 -11.12 -1.90
CA ILE A 121 -7.17 -12.54 -2.21
C ILE A 121 -7.34 -13.36 -0.91
N GLY A 122 -6.50 -13.13 0.10
CA GLY A 122 -6.61 -13.80 1.40
C GLY A 122 -7.94 -13.52 2.10
N LEU A 123 -8.40 -12.27 2.07
CA LEU A 123 -9.71 -11.88 2.62
C LEU A 123 -10.88 -12.51 1.83
N ILE A 124 -10.80 -12.59 0.51
CA ILE A 124 -11.79 -13.26 -0.34
C ILE A 124 -11.83 -14.75 0.01
N LEU A 125 -10.68 -15.42 0.12
CA LEU A 125 -10.62 -16.83 0.52
C LEU A 125 -11.23 -17.06 1.90
N MET A 126 -10.96 -16.16 2.85
CA MET A 126 -11.58 -16.19 4.17
C MET A 126 -13.11 -16.02 4.09
N GLY A 127 -13.60 -15.09 3.27
CA GLY A 127 -15.03 -14.84 3.05
C GLY A 127 -15.76 -15.99 2.35
N LEU A 128 -15.12 -16.63 1.36
CA LEU A 128 -15.71 -17.78 0.65
C LEU A 128 -15.97 -18.98 1.58
N CYS A 129 -15.16 -19.14 2.63
CA CYS A 129 -15.39 -20.19 3.62
C CYS A 129 -16.63 -19.97 4.50
N VAL A 130 -17.21 -18.75 4.51
CA VAL A 130 -18.47 -18.46 5.22
C VAL A 130 -19.65 -19.16 4.56
N VAL A 131 -19.57 -19.40 3.24
CA VAL A 131 -20.67 -20.03 2.49
C VAL A 131 -20.70 -21.53 2.80
N PRO A 132 -21.74 -22.04 3.51
CA PRO A 132 -21.74 -23.41 4.01
C PRO A 132 -21.86 -24.44 2.89
N ASP A 133 -22.67 -24.16 1.86
CA ASP A 133 -23.01 -25.10 0.80
C ASP A 133 -22.74 -24.53 -0.59
N PHE A 134 -22.31 -25.41 -1.50
CA PHE A 134 -22.09 -25.06 -2.90
C PHE A 134 -23.38 -24.56 -3.60
N GLU A 135 -24.54 -25.00 -3.14
CA GLU A 135 -25.82 -24.54 -3.66
C GLU A 135 -26.06 -23.05 -3.35
N VAL A 136 -25.80 -22.61 -2.11
CA VAL A 136 -25.92 -21.20 -1.71
C VAL A 136 -24.93 -20.33 -2.49
N PHE A 137 -23.71 -20.84 -2.73
CA PHE A 137 -22.74 -20.15 -3.58
C PHE A 137 -23.22 -20.01 -5.02
N ARG A 138 -23.77 -21.07 -5.59
CA ARG A 138 -24.33 -21.09 -6.95
C ARG A 138 -25.53 -20.14 -7.09
N GLU A 139 -26.43 -20.13 -6.11
CA GLU A 139 -27.57 -19.20 -6.07
C GLU A 139 -27.06 -17.74 -5.98
N GLY A 140 -26.10 -17.46 -5.12
CA GLY A 140 -25.50 -16.14 -5.02
C GLY A 140 -24.88 -15.66 -6.34
N ILE A 141 -24.15 -16.53 -7.04
CA ILE A 141 -23.61 -16.22 -8.38
C ILE A 141 -24.75 -16.02 -9.39
N HIS A 142 -25.81 -16.83 -9.34
CA HIS A 142 -26.94 -16.70 -10.25
C HIS A 142 -27.66 -15.36 -10.05
N VAL A 143 -27.89 -14.95 -8.81
CA VAL A 143 -28.47 -13.64 -8.48
C VAL A 143 -27.56 -12.50 -8.97
N LEU A 144 -26.25 -12.57 -8.69
CA LEU A 144 -25.29 -11.58 -9.21
C LEU A 144 -25.32 -11.51 -10.74
N TRP A 145 -25.44 -12.63 -11.43
CA TRP A 145 -25.50 -12.66 -12.89
C TRP A 145 -26.81 -12.08 -13.44
N GLN A 146 -27.94 -12.27 -12.74
CA GLN A 146 -29.23 -11.66 -13.10
C GLN A 146 -29.22 -10.14 -12.87
N GLU A 147 -28.62 -9.66 -11.78
CA GLU A 147 -28.51 -8.24 -11.43
C GLU A 147 -27.41 -7.52 -12.22
N PHE A 148 -26.46 -8.27 -12.79
CA PHE A 148 -25.31 -7.71 -13.49
C PHE A 148 -25.66 -6.72 -14.60
N PRO A 149 -26.66 -6.95 -15.47
CA PRO A 149 -27.03 -5.99 -16.52
C PRO A 149 -27.52 -4.65 -15.94
N GLU A 150 -28.29 -4.66 -14.85
CA GLU A 150 -28.73 -3.43 -14.19
C GLU A 150 -27.58 -2.70 -13.50
N LEU A 151 -26.72 -3.43 -12.78
CA LEU A 151 -25.52 -2.89 -12.17
C LEU A 151 -24.59 -2.28 -13.23
N TRP A 152 -24.43 -2.97 -14.36
CA TRP A 152 -23.62 -2.48 -15.48
C TRP A 152 -24.22 -1.21 -16.11
N ALA A 153 -25.54 -1.19 -16.32
CA ALA A 153 -26.25 0.00 -16.84
C ALA A 153 -26.13 1.21 -15.90
N ARG A 154 -26.19 0.97 -14.58
CA ARG A 154 -25.96 2.04 -13.58
C ARG A 154 -24.50 2.49 -13.57
N PHE A 155 -23.55 1.55 -13.64
CA PHE A 155 -22.13 1.85 -13.65
C PHE A 155 -21.70 2.64 -14.89
N THR A 156 -22.31 2.38 -16.05
CA THR A 156 -22.04 3.07 -17.31
C THR A 156 -22.71 4.44 -17.44
N GLN A 157 -23.51 4.89 -16.46
CA GLN A 157 -23.99 6.28 -16.43
C GLN A 157 -22.80 7.23 -16.38
N ALA A 158 -22.87 8.29 -17.16
CA ALA A 158 -21.76 9.24 -17.33
C ALA A 158 -21.23 9.78 -15.98
N ASP A 159 -22.14 10.12 -15.07
CA ASP A 159 -21.80 10.68 -13.76
C ASP A 159 -21.08 9.65 -12.85
N VAL A 160 -21.51 8.40 -12.87
CA VAL A 160 -20.91 7.31 -12.10
C VAL A 160 -19.53 6.95 -12.66
N LEU A 161 -19.42 6.87 -13.99
CA LEU A 161 -18.16 6.58 -14.67
C LEU A 161 -17.14 7.70 -14.44
N GLN A 162 -17.57 8.95 -14.48
CA GLN A 162 -16.72 10.10 -14.15
C GLN A 162 -16.27 10.07 -12.70
N ALA A 163 -17.17 9.83 -11.74
CA ALA A 163 -16.84 9.74 -10.33
C ALA A 163 -15.85 8.61 -10.06
N PHE A 164 -16.06 7.44 -10.68
CA PHE A 164 -15.17 6.29 -10.58
C PHE A 164 -13.78 6.58 -11.18
N GLY A 165 -13.73 7.23 -12.34
CA GLY A 165 -12.48 7.65 -12.95
C GLY A 165 -11.69 8.62 -12.08
N LEU A 166 -12.36 9.63 -11.50
CA LEU A 166 -11.75 10.58 -10.56
C LEU A 166 -11.27 9.89 -9.28
N LEU A 167 -12.02 8.91 -8.76
CA LEU A 167 -11.64 8.13 -7.59
C LEU A 167 -10.39 7.30 -7.87
N LEU A 168 -10.30 6.63 -9.01
CA LEU A 168 -9.10 5.88 -9.41
C LEU A 168 -7.88 6.79 -9.57
N VAL A 169 -8.04 7.93 -10.23
CA VAL A 169 -6.95 8.91 -10.38
C VAL A 169 -6.49 9.39 -9.01
N ASN A 170 -7.43 9.77 -8.14
CA ASN A 170 -7.11 10.22 -6.79
C ASN A 170 -6.42 9.12 -5.98
N ALA A 171 -6.87 7.87 -6.07
CA ALA A 171 -6.23 6.74 -5.36
C ALA A 171 -4.78 6.51 -5.82
N ILE A 172 -4.51 6.56 -7.14
CA ILE A 172 -3.15 6.39 -7.68
C ILE A 172 -2.25 7.55 -7.24
N VAL A 173 -2.75 8.78 -7.34
CA VAL A 173 -1.97 9.98 -6.99
C VAL A 173 -1.72 10.05 -5.49
N ALA A 174 -2.73 9.78 -4.65
CA ALA A 174 -2.60 9.76 -3.20
C ALA A 174 -1.61 8.67 -2.73
N PHE A 175 -1.71 7.46 -3.32
CA PHE A 175 -0.76 6.38 -3.05
C PHE A 175 0.68 6.77 -3.42
N SER A 176 0.86 7.43 -4.57
CA SER A 176 2.17 7.92 -5.01
C SER A 176 2.71 9.02 -4.10
N ASN A 177 1.86 9.95 -3.67
CA ASN A 177 2.20 11.01 -2.72
C ASN A 177 2.68 10.43 -1.39
N GLU A 178 1.93 9.47 -0.83
CA GLU A 178 2.28 8.83 0.45
C GLU A 178 3.65 8.13 0.37
N LEU A 179 3.93 7.41 -0.72
CA LEU A 179 5.23 6.78 -0.93
C LEU A 179 6.38 7.81 -1.00
N ILE A 180 6.16 8.91 -1.70
CA ILE A 180 7.15 9.98 -1.83
C ILE A 180 7.38 10.67 -0.48
N LEU A 181 6.34 10.91 0.31
CA LEU A 181 6.47 11.48 1.66
C LEU A 181 7.28 10.57 2.59
N ILE A 182 7.04 9.26 2.54
CA ILE A 182 7.83 8.27 3.30
C ILE A 182 9.30 8.32 2.87
N MET A 183 9.58 8.27 1.57
CA MET A 183 10.94 8.31 1.04
C MET A 183 11.66 9.63 1.38
N LEU A 184 10.95 10.75 1.29
CA LEU A 184 11.45 12.07 1.68
C LEU A 184 11.75 12.14 3.17
N ALA A 185 10.88 11.62 4.01
CA ALA A 185 11.10 11.56 5.47
C ALA A 185 12.34 10.74 5.84
N VAL A 186 12.55 9.60 5.17
CA VAL A 186 13.76 8.79 5.35
C VAL A 186 15.01 9.56 4.88
N THR A 187 14.91 10.27 3.77
CA THR A 187 16.01 11.09 3.25
C THR A 187 16.39 12.20 4.23
N ILE A 188 15.42 12.98 4.71
CA ILE A 188 15.67 14.06 5.68
C ILE A 188 16.18 13.49 6.99
N GLY A 189 15.55 12.44 7.51
CA GLY A 189 15.94 11.80 8.77
C GLY A 189 17.38 11.26 8.74
N SER A 190 17.78 10.66 7.62
CA SER A 190 19.15 10.13 7.46
C SER A 190 20.22 11.22 7.29
N LEU A 191 19.86 12.40 6.76
CA LEU A 191 20.75 13.54 6.61
C LEU A 191 20.91 14.36 7.90
N VAL A 192 19.84 14.48 8.69
CA VAL A 192 19.80 15.30 9.90
C VAL A 192 20.35 14.56 11.11
N ALA A 193 19.99 13.30 11.28
CA ALA A 193 20.34 12.53 12.47
C ALA A 193 21.60 11.68 12.27
N LYS A 194 22.59 11.86 13.17
CA LYS A 194 23.82 11.06 13.15
C LYS A 194 23.65 9.68 13.80
N LYS A 195 22.94 9.57 14.92
CA LYS A 195 22.82 8.32 15.71
C LYS A 195 21.47 7.61 15.54
N HIS A 196 20.36 8.33 15.51
CA HIS A 196 18.99 7.75 15.51
C HIS A 196 18.25 8.07 14.21
N LYS A 197 18.82 7.69 13.08
CA LYS A 197 18.31 8.01 11.73
C LYS A 197 16.86 7.54 11.51
N ILE A 198 16.52 6.33 11.96
CA ILE A 198 15.17 5.78 11.80
C ILE A 198 14.15 6.57 12.64
N LEU A 199 14.49 6.91 13.90
CA LEU A 199 13.60 7.69 14.76
C LEU A 199 13.35 9.08 14.18
N ALA A 200 14.38 9.71 13.66
CA ALA A 200 14.27 11.00 12.97
C ALA A 200 13.40 10.89 11.71
N ALA A 201 13.54 9.82 10.91
CA ALA A 201 12.71 9.59 9.74
C ALA A 201 11.22 9.47 10.12
N VAL A 202 10.90 8.76 11.20
CA VAL A 202 9.53 8.66 11.71
C VAL A 202 9.00 10.03 12.14
N ALA A 203 9.79 10.82 12.88
CA ALA A 203 9.39 12.16 13.31
C ALA A 203 9.14 13.09 12.10
N PHE A 204 10.03 13.08 11.12
CA PHE A 204 9.85 13.87 9.89
C PHE A 204 8.65 13.40 9.06
N TYR A 205 8.38 12.08 9.01
CA TYR A 205 7.18 11.57 8.37
C TYR A 205 5.91 12.14 8.99
N TYR A 206 5.80 12.14 10.32
CA TYR A 206 4.65 12.74 11.00
C TYR A 206 4.51 14.24 10.71
N ILE A 207 5.61 15.00 10.70
CA ILE A 207 5.58 16.43 10.37
C ILE A 207 5.09 16.64 8.94
N LEU A 208 5.64 15.92 7.97
CA LEU A 208 5.26 16.00 6.56
C LEU A 208 3.81 15.60 6.34
N HIS A 209 3.37 14.54 7.01
CA HIS A 209 1.99 14.06 6.93
C HIS A 209 0.98 15.05 7.53
N VAL A 210 1.31 15.71 8.64
CA VAL A 210 0.48 16.79 9.21
C VAL A 210 0.39 17.97 8.25
N VAL A 211 1.49 18.34 7.60
CA VAL A 211 1.49 19.40 6.56
C VAL A 211 0.59 19.00 5.40
N ASP A 212 0.72 17.78 4.89
CA ASP A 212 -0.11 17.24 3.80
C ASP A 212 -1.60 17.24 4.15
N LEU A 213 -1.95 16.73 5.34
CA LEU A 213 -3.32 16.73 5.86
C LEU A 213 -3.89 18.14 6.00
N THR A 214 -3.07 19.10 6.42
CA THR A 214 -3.51 20.50 6.57
C THR A 214 -3.83 21.13 5.21
N PHE A 215 -2.95 20.94 4.22
CA PHE A 215 -3.19 21.44 2.86
C PHE A 215 -4.43 20.78 2.23
N THR A 216 -4.56 19.47 2.38
CA THR A 216 -5.70 18.69 1.88
C THR A 216 -7.00 19.12 2.57
N GLY A 217 -7.01 19.26 3.89
CA GLY A 217 -8.19 19.66 4.67
C GLY A 217 -8.65 21.10 4.37
N VAL A 218 -7.72 22.04 4.29
CA VAL A 218 -8.05 23.45 3.93
C VAL A 218 -8.63 23.53 2.51
N SER A 219 -8.09 22.74 1.59
CA SER A 219 -8.58 22.70 0.21
C SER A 219 -10.00 22.13 0.12
N MET A 220 -10.31 21.09 0.91
CA MET A 220 -11.65 20.52 0.99
C MET A 220 -12.70 21.53 1.46
N VAL A 221 -12.40 22.24 2.55
CA VAL A 221 -13.38 23.17 3.17
C VAL A 221 -13.67 24.39 2.31
N LYS A 222 -12.67 24.89 1.58
CA LYS A 222 -12.81 26.18 0.84
C LYS A 222 -13.28 26.05 -0.61
N LEU A 223 -13.05 24.92 -1.27
CA LEU A 223 -13.16 24.81 -2.72
C LEU A 223 -14.09 23.69 -3.20
N ALA A 224 -14.59 22.82 -2.32
CA ALA A 224 -15.43 21.70 -2.73
C ALA A 224 -16.91 22.11 -2.82
N GLU A 225 -17.40 22.34 -4.02
CA GLU A 225 -18.81 22.64 -4.31
C GLU A 225 -19.64 21.38 -4.63
N SER A 226 -18.99 20.31 -5.09
CA SER A 226 -19.63 19.03 -5.44
C SER A 226 -18.71 17.85 -5.14
N PRO A 227 -19.23 16.60 -5.01
CA PRO A 227 -18.40 15.41 -4.78
C PRO A 227 -17.32 15.19 -5.85
N ASN A 228 -17.62 15.46 -7.11
CA ASN A 228 -16.68 15.31 -8.21
C ASN A 228 -15.59 16.40 -8.19
N SER A 229 -15.95 17.65 -7.88
CA SER A 229 -14.97 18.73 -7.70
C SER A 229 -14.05 18.46 -6.52
N LEU A 230 -14.57 17.87 -5.44
CA LEU A 230 -13.79 17.44 -4.29
C LEU A 230 -12.74 16.39 -4.66
N LEU A 231 -13.13 15.32 -5.37
CA LEU A 231 -12.18 14.27 -5.80
C LEU A 231 -11.10 14.81 -6.74
N GLY A 232 -11.48 15.68 -7.68
CA GLY A 232 -10.54 16.31 -8.59
C GLY A 232 -9.55 17.22 -7.86
N LEU A 233 -10.04 18.01 -6.90
CA LEU A 233 -9.20 18.89 -6.08
C LEU A 233 -8.23 18.10 -5.20
N LEU A 234 -8.70 17.02 -4.57
CA LEU A 234 -7.85 16.11 -3.79
C LEU A 234 -6.71 15.53 -4.64
N ALA A 235 -7.04 15.04 -5.84
CA ALA A 235 -6.04 14.51 -6.75
C ALA A 235 -5.01 15.60 -7.14
N LEU A 236 -5.45 16.83 -7.36
CA LEU A 236 -4.57 17.93 -7.72
C LEU A 236 -3.65 18.33 -6.57
N VAL A 237 -4.15 18.42 -5.34
CA VAL A 237 -3.34 18.74 -4.15
C VAL A 237 -2.31 17.64 -3.90
N ASN A 238 -2.73 16.38 -3.90
CA ASN A 238 -1.83 15.24 -3.75
C ASN A 238 -0.75 15.21 -4.85
N LEU A 239 -1.10 15.56 -6.09
CA LEU A 239 -0.14 15.63 -7.19
C LEU A 239 0.91 16.74 -6.96
N ILE A 240 0.47 17.94 -6.55
CA ILE A 240 1.38 19.04 -6.23
C ILE A 240 2.33 18.65 -5.11
N MET A 241 1.82 18.06 -4.04
CA MET A 241 2.63 17.61 -2.89
C MET A 241 3.61 16.50 -3.30
N ALA A 242 3.18 15.54 -4.12
CA ALA A 242 4.04 14.48 -4.64
C ALA A 242 5.19 15.04 -5.50
N VAL A 243 4.89 15.95 -6.41
CA VAL A 243 5.89 16.60 -7.28
C VAL A 243 6.87 17.43 -6.45
N ALA A 244 6.37 18.26 -5.54
CA ALA A 244 7.21 19.07 -4.65
C ALA A 244 8.10 18.18 -3.76
N GLY A 245 7.54 17.12 -3.18
CA GLY A 245 8.26 16.14 -2.37
C GLY A 245 9.34 15.41 -3.16
N TYR A 246 9.06 14.99 -4.38
CA TYR A 246 10.04 14.35 -5.26
C TYR A 246 11.21 15.27 -5.61
N PHE A 247 10.95 16.52 -6.00
CA PHE A 247 12.01 17.47 -6.32
C PHE A 247 12.85 17.84 -5.10
N LEU A 248 12.21 17.98 -3.94
CA LEU A 248 12.93 18.21 -2.67
C LEU A 248 13.84 17.02 -2.32
N MET A 249 13.32 15.80 -2.45
CA MET A 249 14.11 14.57 -2.23
C MET A 249 15.29 14.49 -3.20
N TYR A 250 15.05 14.74 -4.50
CA TYR A 250 16.10 14.76 -5.51
C TYR A 250 17.20 15.77 -5.16
N PHE A 251 16.84 17.01 -4.82
CA PHE A 251 17.77 18.06 -4.45
C PHE A 251 18.61 17.69 -3.22
N LEU A 252 17.98 17.06 -2.21
CA LEU A 252 18.68 16.64 -1.00
C LEU A 252 19.66 15.50 -1.28
N VAL A 253 19.29 14.54 -2.10
CA VAL A 253 20.14 13.42 -2.48
C VAL A 253 21.30 13.89 -3.36
N ASP A 254 21.03 14.70 -4.38
CA ASP A 254 22.02 15.16 -5.34
C ASP A 254 23.09 16.08 -4.72
N LYS A 255 22.67 17.03 -3.85
CA LYS A 255 23.59 18.02 -3.27
C LYS A 255 24.22 17.64 -1.94
N LYS A 256 23.54 16.85 -1.10
CA LYS A 256 24.04 16.55 0.26
C LYS A 256 24.59 15.14 0.42
N LEU A 257 24.31 14.24 -0.50
CA LEU A 257 24.95 12.93 -0.61
C LEU A 257 26.25 12.98 -1.45
N ASN A 258 26.82 14.17 -1.69
CA ASN A 258 28.13 14.26 -2.31
C ASN A 258 29.13 13.44 -1.47
N LEU A 259 29.36 12.21 -1.92
CA LEU A 259 30.38 11.29 -1.44
C LEU A 259 31.75 11.71 -2.01
N ASN A 260 32.09 13.00 -1.87
CA ASN A 260 33.46 13.53 -2.14
C ASN A 260 34.31 13.37 -0.92
#